data_793baa93bf2f189e776863344353c097
#
_entry.id   793baa93bf2f189e776863344353c097
#
_cell.length_a   1.000
_cell.length_b   1.000
_cell.length_c   1.000
_cell.angle_alpha   90.00
_cell.angle_beta   90.00
_cell.angle_gamma   90.00
#
_symmetry.space_group_name_H-M   'P 1'
#
loop_
_entity.id
_entity.type
_entity.pdbx_description
1 polymer ?
#
loop_
_entity_poly.entity_id
_entity_poly.type
_entity_poly.pdbx_seq_one_letter_code
_entity_poly.pdbx_strand_id
1 'polypeptide(L)'
;MGVGVKVRVWGNYALFSRPEMKVERGSYDVMTPSAARGILEAVYWHPGMRWAIDKIHVVNPVQFTSVRRNEVKSKILASNVLQVYNGAKKPLYISTKADIVQRASLLLRDVEYVIEAHFEMTERANETDNPGKFKDIIMRRLRRGECFHMPYFGCREFQANFCLCEEEDIRTAYDEVEEKDLGFMLFDMDYSDRNSIQPMFFRAVMKRGVLDLRDCEVIR
;
A
#
# COMPACT_ATOMS: atom_id res chain seq x y z
N MET A 1 -19.63 1.61 -15.96
CA MET A 1 -18.19 1.30 -15.90
C MET A 1 -17.49 2.50 -15.27
N GLY A 2 -16.69 2.25 -14.23
CA GLY A 2 -15.89 3.28 -13.57
C GLY A 2 -14.85 3.87 -14.53
N VAL A 3 -14.34 5.05 -14.21
CA VAL A 3 -13.29 5.72 -14.99
C VAL A 3 -11.95 5.11 -14.63
N GLY A 4 -11.40 4.27 -15.51
CA GLY A 4 -10.16 3.55 -15.29
C GLY A 4 -8.91 4.39 -15.54
N VAL A 5 -7.84 4.06 -14.80
CA VAL A 5 -6.47 4.59 -14.98
C VAL A 5 -5.46 3.45 -14.88
N LYS A 6 -4.31 3.61 -15.56
CA LYS A 6 -3.15 2.76 -15.39
C LYS A 6 -2.00 3.59 -14.83
N VAL A 7 -1.39 3.13 -13.75
CA VAL A 7 -0.30 3.83 -13.08
C VAL A 7 0.89 2.90 -12.93
N ARG A 8 2.03 3.28 -13.50
CA ARG A 8 3.31 2.59 -13.31
C ARG A 8 3.95 3.12 -12.04
N VAL A 9 4.41 2.21 -11.18
CA VAL A 9 5.04 2.54 -9.89
C VAL A 9 6.30 1.70 -9.69
N TRP A 10 7.39 2.30 -9.20
CA TRP A 10 8.66 1.59 -9.01
C TRP A 10 9.47 2.16 -7.85
N GLY A 11 10.38 1.35 -7.33
CA GLY A 11 11.27 1.74 -6.24
C GLY A 11 12.29 0.69 -5.88
N ASN A 12 13.31 1.09 -5.12
CA ASN A 12 14.41 0.23 -4.76
C ASN A 12 14.00 -0.88 -3.78
N TYR A 13 13.07 -0.57 -2.86
CA TYR A 13 12.62 -1.48 -1.81
C TYR A 13 11.13 -1.37 -1.56
N ALA A 14 10.54 -2.50 -1.11
CA ALA A 14 9.18 -2.55 -0.63
C ALA A 14 9.03 -3.48 0.57
N LEU A 15 8.08 -3.17 1.46
CA LEU A 15 7.72 -4.03 2.59
C LEU A 15 6.20 -4.06 2.75
N PHE A 16 5.58 -5.04 2.15
CA PHE A 16 4.15 -5.33 2.31
C PHE A 16 4.00 -6.33 3.46
N SER A 17 4.03 -5.80 4.68
CA SER A 17 4.14 -6.61 5.90
C SER A 17 3.05 -7.66 6.02
N ARG A 18 3.44 -8.90 6.28
CA ARG A 18 2.54 -10.00 6.64
C ARG A 18 2.02 -9.78 8.05
N PRO A 19 0.70 -9.84 8.30
CA PRO A 19 0.13 -9.60 9.64
C PRO A 19 0.62 -10.58 10.71
N GLU A 20 0.96 -11.80 10.32
CA GLU A 20 1.50 -12.84 11.20
C GLU A 20 2.94 -12.59 11.65
N MET A 21 3.71 -11.77 10.89
CA MET A 21 5.11 -11.47 11.18
C MET A 21 5.27 -10.12 11.87
N LYS A 22 4.91 -10.07 13.18
CA LYS A 22 4.86 -8.81 13.93
C LYS A 22 6.22 -8.31 14.44
N VAL A 23 7.16 -9.22 14.68
CA VAL A 23 8.46 -8.88 15.29
C VAL A 23 9.54 -8.76 14.23
N GLU A 24 9.74 -9.80 13.44
CA GLU A 24 10.60 -9.78 12.27
C GLU A 24 9.70 -9.62 11.04
N ARG A 25 9.77 -8.46 10.42
CA ARG A 25 8.83 -8.11 9.34
C ARG A 25 9.22 -8.84 8.06
N GLY A 26 8.32 -9.65 7.54
CA GLY A 26 8.42 -10.26 6.23
C GLY A 26 7.44 -9.62 5.25
N SER A 27 7.91 -9.33 4.02
CA SER A 27 7.04 -8.89 2.95
C SER A 27 6.25 -10.04 2.35
N TYR A 28 5.04 -9.77 1.88
CA TYR A 28 4.43 -10.57 0.82
C TYR A 28 5.33 -10.54 -0.42
N ASP A 29 5.17 -11.54 -1.28
CA ASP A 29 5.95 -11.66 -2.53
C ASP A 29 5.69 -10.52 -3.51
N VAL A 30 4.49 -9.94 -3.47
CA VAL A 30 4.06 -8.86 -4.37
C VAL A 30 3.25 -7.81 -3.61
N MET A 31 2.95 -6.71 -4.27
CA MET A 31 2.13 -5.63 -3.72
C MET A 31 0.73 -6.11 -3.37
N THR A 32 0.25 -5.76 -2.17
CA THR A 32 -1.13 -6.01 -1.75
C THR A 32 -2.10 -5.02 -2.39
N PRO A 33 -3.38 -5.38 -2.60
CA PRO A 33 -4.40 -4.46 -3.12
C PRO A 33 -4.55 -3.20 -2.26
N SER A 34 -4.49 -3.33 -0.94
CA SER A 34 -4.53 -2.20 -0.02
C SER A 34 -3.35 -1.24 -0.18
N ALA A 35 -2.14 -1.77 -0.47
CA ALA A 35 -0.96 -0.94 -0.73
C ALA A 35 -1.10 -0.21 -2.07
N ALA A 36 -1.59 -0.88 -3.11
CA ALA A 36 -1.88 -0.26 -4.41
C ALA A 36 -2.90 0.88 -4.27
N ARG A 37 -3.99 0.65 -3.53
CA ARG A 37 -4.97 1.69 -3.22
C ARG A 37 -4.34 2.86 -2.47
N GLY A 38 -3.52 2.60 -1.47
CA GLY A 38 -2.82 3.63 -0.70
C GLY A 38 -1.89 4.51 -1.54
N ILE A 39 -1.23 3.94 -2.56
CA ILE A 39 -0.41 4.69 -3.52
C ILE A 39 -1.30 5.64 -4.35
N LEU A 40 -2.43 5.17 -4.86
CA LEU A 40 -3.35 6.00 -5.64
C LEU A 40 -3.99 7.11 -4.79
N GLU A 41 -4.37 6.81 -3.54
CA GLU A 41 -4.87 7.79 -2.57
C GLU A 41 -3.82 8.86 -2.23
N ALA A 42 -2.55 8.49 -2.18
CA ALA A 42 -1.45 9.43 -1.98
C ALA A 42 -1.31 10.42 -3.15
N VAL A 43 -1.60 9.98 -4.37
CA VAL A 43 -1.66 10.87 -5.55
C VAL A 43 -2.90 11.75 -5.50
N TYR A 44 -4.08 11.15 -5.36
CA TYR A 44 -5.34 11.87 -5.27
C TYR A 44 -6.39 11.10 -4.50
N TRP A 45 -6.93 11.75 -3.48
CA TRP A 45 -8.06 11.29 -2.69
C TRP A 45 -9.08 12.41 -2.50
N HIS A 46 -10.35 12.06 -2.50
CA HIS A 46 -11.46 12.96 -2.18
C HIS A 46 -12.58 12.19 -1.46
N PRO A 47 -13.29 12.78 -0.47
CA PRO A 47 -14.40 12.09 0.21
C PRO A 47 -15.49 11.56 -0.73
N GLY A 48 -15.72 12.26 -1.84
CA GLY A 48 -16.71 11.92 -2.86
C GLY A 48 -16.30 10.78 -3.80
N MET A 49 -15.13 10.14 -3.61
CA MET A 49 -14.67 9.04 -4.45
C MET A 49 -14.02 7.92 -3.63
N ARG A 50 -14.02 6.71 -4.19
CA ARG A 50 -13.33 5.54 -3.65
C ARG A 50 -12.59 4.83 -4.78
N TRP A 51 -11.30 4.53 -4.54
CA TRP A 51 -10.51 3.71 -5.46
C TRP A 51 -10.87 2.23 -5.34
N ALA A 52 -11.01 1.56 -6.48
CA ALA A 52 -11.08 0.12 -6.64
C ALA A 52 -9.91 -0.35 -7.51
N ILE A 53 -9.18 -1.34 -7.04
CA ILE A 53 -8.04 -1.91 -7.76
C ILE A 53 -8.56 -3.06 -8.62
N ASP A 54 -8.33 -2.98 -9.93
CA ASP A 54 -8.77 -3.99 -10.89
C ASP A 54 -7.70 -5.06 -11.11
N LYS A 55 -6.43 -4.60 -11.38
CA LYS A 55 -5.31 -5.50 -11.62
C LYS A 55 -4.01 -4.92 -11.10
N ILE A 56 -3.10 -5.81 -10.76
CA ILE A 56 -1.70 -5.47 -10.42
C ILE A 56 -0.80 -6.32 -11.31
N HIS A 57 -0.06 -5.67 -12.20
CA HIS A 57 0.96 -6.31 -13.03
C HIS A 57 2.29 -6.27 -12.27
N VAL A 58 2.94 -7.40 -12.13
CA VAL A 58 4.26 -7.56 -11.50
C VAL A 58 5.31 -7.52 -12.59
N VAL A 59 5.87 -6.35 -12.85
CA VAL A 59 6.76 -6.11 -14.00
C VAL A 59 8.11 -6.75 -13.77
N ASN A 60 8.75 -6.46 -12.63
CA ASN A 60 10.05 -7.00 -12.29
C ASN A 60 9.94 -8.35 -11.55
N PRO A 61 10.97 -9.21 -11.65
CA PRO A 61 10.98 -10.46 -10.90
C PRO A 61 11.01 -10.21 -9.40
N VAL A 62 10.30 -11.05 -8.65
CA VAL A 62 10.29 -11.00 -7.18
C VAL A 62 11.68 -11.34 -6.66
N GLN A 63 12.31 -10.40 -5.97
CA GLN A 63 13.59 -10.57 -5.35
C GLN A 63 13.57 -10.10 -3.91
N PHE A 64 14.05 -10.92 -2.99
CA PHE A 64 14.13 -10.60 -1.58
C PHE A 64 15.53 -10.15 -1.17
N THR A 65 15.56 -9.27 -0.18
CA THR A 65 16.78 -8.89 0.53
C THR A 65 16.52 -8.76 2.02
N SER A 66 17.51 -9.05 2.84
CA SER A 66 17.39 -8.92 4.29
C SER A 66 18.11 -7.67 4.76
N VAL A 67 17.42 -6.87 5.57
CA VAL A 67 17.99 -5.66 6.16
C VAL A 67 17.82 -5.73 7.68
N ARG A 68 18.92 -5.54 8.41
CA ARG A 68 18.90 -5.38 9.87
C ARG A 68 18.80 -3.89 10.21
N ARG A 69 17.87 -3.56 11.08
CA ARG A 69 17.63 -2.19 11.51
C ARG A 69 17.65 -2.08 13.02
N ASN A 70 18.17 -0.97 13.49
CA ASN A 70 18.07 -0.59 14.88
C ASN A 70 16.71 0.08 15.10
N GLU A 71 15.91 -0.51 15.95
CA GLU A 71 14.60 0.01 16.36
C GLU A 71 14.58 0.29 17.86
N VAL A 72 13.62 1.08 18.32
CA VAL A 72 13.36 1.29 19.75
C VAL A 72 12.32 0.26 20.20
N LYS A 73 12.66 -0.50 21.24
CA LYS A 73 11.82 -1.60 21.76
C LYS A 73 10.52 -1.09 22.38
N SER A 74 10.61 -0.04 23.17
CA SER A 74 9.50 0.49 23.97
C SER A 74 8.73 1.59 23.23
N LYS A 75 7.48 1.78 23.65
CA LYS A 75 6.64 2.93 23.25
C LYS A 75 6.39 3.82 24.45
N ILE A 76 6.34 5.14 24.24
CA ILE A 76 5.87 6.07 25.27
C ILE A 76 4.41 5.75 25.58
N LEU A 77 4.11 5.48 26.85
CA LEU A 77 2.76 5.20 27.28
C LEU A 77 1.93 6.51 27.32
N ALA A 78 0.73 6.46 26.77
CA ALA A 78 -0.20 7.59 26.78
C ALA A 78 -0.50 8.09 28.21
N SER A 79 -0.55 7.19 29.19
CA SER A 79 -0.72 7.53 30.60
C SER A 79 0.43 8.38 31.15
N ASN A 80 1.69 8.13 30.71
CA ASN A 80 2.84 8.95 31.10
C ASN A 80 2.76 10.35 30.50
N VAL A 81 2.33 10.44 29.23
CA VAL A 81 2.10 11.73 28.56
C VAL A 81 1.04 12.54 29.32
N LEU A 82 -0.10 11.91 29.67
CA LEU A 82 -1.19 12.54 30.40
C LEU A 82 -0.76 13.00 31.80
N GLN A 83 0.05 12.23 32.52
CA GLN A 83 0.60 12.63 33.82
C GLN A 83 1.44 13.89 33.72
N VAL A 84 2.35 13.95 32.73
CA VAL A 84 3.19 15.15 32.50
C VAL A 84 2.34 16.33 32.06
N TYR A 85 1.36 16.14 31.20
CA TYR A 85 0.42 17.16 30.79
C TYR A 85 -0.34 17.76 31.99
N ASN A 86 -0.69 16.93 32.98
CA ASN A 86 -1.37 17.35 34.22
C ASN A 86 -0.39 17.88 35.30
N GLY A 87 0.86 18.19 34.95
CA GLY A 87 1.81 18.86 35.82
C GLY A 87 2.74 17.94 36.59
N ALA A 88 2.78 16.64 36.35
CA ALA A 88 3.76 15.76 36.98
C ALA A 88 5.18 16.07 36.50
N LYS A 89 6.09 16.27 37.43
CA LYS A 89 7.54 16.48 37.14
C LYS A 89 8.21 15.13 36.87
N LYS A 90 7.97 14.56 35.70
CA LYS A 90 8.51 13.26 35.30
C LYS A 90 9.21 13.43 33.94
N PRO A 91 10.39 12.81 33.72
CA PRO A 91 11.00 12.84 32.40
C PRO A 91 10.14 12.06 31.39
N LEU A 92 9.87 12.66 30.24
CA LEU A 92 9.07 12.08 29.15
C LEU A 92 9.96 11.86 27.92
N TYR A 93 10.78 10.84 27.96
CA TYR A 93 11.61 10.43 26.83
C TYR A 93 11.90 8.93 26.87
N ILE A 94 12.32 8.38 25.75
CA ILE A 94 12.90 7.04 25.64
C ILE A 94 14.37 7.22 25.26
N SER A 95 15.28 6.67 26.07
CA SER A 95 16.69 6.64 25.73
C SER A 95 16.92 5.61 24.63
N THR A 96 17.16 6.05 23.40
CA THR A 96 17.42 5.14 22.26
C THR A 96 18.62 4.24 22.53
N LYS A 97 19.65 4.74 23.22
CA LYS A 97 20.83 3.94 23.57
C LYS A 97 20.53 2.78 24.52
N ALA A 98 19.63 3.00 25.49
CA ALA A 98 19.27 1.97 26.48
C ALA A 98 18.18 1.00 25.95
N ASP A 99 17.38 1.44 24.98
CA ASP A 99 16.19 0.73 24.50
C ASP A 99 16.33 0.24 23.05
N ILE A 100 17.55 0.24 22.52
CA ILE A 100 17.85 -0.21 21.17
C ILE A 100 17.68 -1.72 21.03
N VAL A 101 17.06 -2.15 19.94
CA VAL A 101 16.95 -3.54 19.54
C VAL A 101 17.20 -3.68 18.05
N GLN A 102 17.97 -4.69 17.66
CA GLN A 102 18.13 -5.04 16.25
C GLN A 102 16.99 -5.96 15.80
N ARG A 103 16.35 -5.62 14.68
CA ARG A 103 15.33 -6.44 14.03
C ARG A 103 15.69 -6.66 12.58
N ALA A 104 15.58 -7.91 12.15
CA ALA A 104 15.67 -8.25 10.73
C ALA A 104 14.34 -7.95 10.02
N SER A 105 14.44 -7.55 8.77
CA SER A 105 13.27 -7.41 7.90
C SER A 105 13.60 -8.00 6.55
N LEU A 106 12.71 -8.84 6.02
CA LEU A 106 12.79 -9.41 4.68
C LEU A 106 12.00 -8.49 3.74
N LEU A 107 12.73 -7.78 2.88
CA LEU A 107 12.18 -6.77 1.97
C LEU A 107 12.17 -7.30 0.55
N LEU A 108 11.29 -6.75 -0.28
CA LEU A 108 11.42 -6.83 -1.74
C LEU A 108 12.40 -5.75 -2.20
N ARG A 109 13.16 -6.04 -3.27
CA ARG A 109 14.06 -5.09 -3.92
C ARG A 109 13.76 -4.95 -5.40
N ASP A 110 14.13 -3.80 -5.96
CA ASP A 110 14.00 -3.48 -7.38
C ASP A 110 12.58 -3.72 -7.91
N VAL A 111 11.59 -3.22 -7.16
CA VAL A 111 10.18 -3.46 -7.44
C VAL A 111 9.65 -2.53 -8.52
N GLU A 112 8.83 -3.10 -9.42
CA GLU A 112 8.09 -2.36 -10.42
C GLU A 112 6.74 -3.03 -10.67
N TYR A 113 5.68 -2.20 -10.66
CA TYR A 113 4.31 -2.67 -10.87
C TYR A 113 3.57 -1.71 -11.80
N VAL A 114 2.53 -2.24 -12.48
CA VAL A 114 1.50 -1.39 -13.09
C VAL A 114 0.17 -1.70 -12.42
N ILE A 115 -0.46 -0.67 -11.88
CA ILE A 115 -1.74 -0.73 -11.21
C ILE A 115 -2.82 -0.30 -12.20
N GLU A 116 -3.76 -1.19 -12.52
CA GLU A 116 -5.02 -0.84 -13.19
C GLU A 116 -6.09 -0.65 -12.11
N ALA A 117 -6.74 0.50 -12.13
CA ALA A 117 -7.75 0.84 -11.14
C ALA A 117 -8.81 1.74 -11.74
N HIS A 118 -9.98 1.74 -11.12
CA HIS A 118 -11.02 2.73 -11.37
C HIS A 118 -11.45 3.37 -10.06
N PHE A 119 -12.21 4.43 -10.15
CA PHE A 119 -12.86 5.01 -8.98
C PHE A 119 -14.37 5.05 -9.14
N GLU A 120 -15.03 4.96 -8.02
CA GLU A 120 -16.48 5.06 -7.89
C GLU A 120 -16.84 6.32 -7.10
N MET A 121 -17.96 6.94 -7.46
CA MET A 121 -18.50 8.05 -6.68
C MET A 121 -19.12 7.53 -5.38
N THR A 122 -18.91 8.24 -4.28
CA THR A 122 -19.50 7.91 -2.99
C THR A 122 -20.65 8.85 -2.65
N GLU A 123 -21.47 8.50 -1.67
CA GLU A 123 -22.55 9.34 -1.14
C GLU A 123 -22.07 10.68 -0.55
N ARG A 124 -20.76 10.83 -0.31
CA ARG A 124 -20.14 12.06 0.20
C ARG A 124 -19.69 13.01 -0.91
N ALA A 125 -20.03 12.71 -2.16
CA ALA A 125 -19.79 13.63 -3.27
C ALA A 125 -20.68 14.88 -3.12
N ASN A 126 -20.09 16.06 -3.33
CA ASN A 126 -20.81 17.32 -3.34
C ASN A 126 -21.52 17.51 -4.70
N GLU A 127 -22.47 18.45 -4.76
CA GLU A 127 -23.20 18.79 -6.00
C GLU A 127 -22.30 19.19 -7.16
N THR A 128 -21.11 19.76 -6.87
CA THR A 128 -20.11 20.17 -7.87
C THR A 128 -19.16 19.05 -8.27
N ASP A 129 -19.22 17.89 -7.61
CA ASP A 129 -18.34 16.76 -7.89
C ASP A 129 -18.93 15.90 -9.01
N ASN A 130 -18.09 15.53 -9.94
CA ASN A 130 -18.45 14.61 -11.02
C ASN A 130 -17.25 13.78 -11.47
N PRO A 131 -17.47 12.62 -12.11
CA PRO A 131 -16.39 11.74 -12.54
C PRO A 131 -15.40 12.41 -13.50
N GLY A 132 -15.85 13.32 -14.38
CA GLY A 132 -14.97 14.04 -15.32
C GLY A 132 -13.95 14.91 -14.60
N LYS A 133 -14.43 15.71 -13.63
CA LYS A 133 -13.57 16.57 -12.79
C LYS A 133 -12.49 15.76 -12.07
N PHE A 134 -12.86 14.63 -11.47
CA PHE A 134 -11.89 13.79 -10.76
C PHE A 134 -10.90 13.16 -11.74
N LYS A 135 -11.36 12.63 -12.88
CA LYS A 135 -10.51 12.10 -13.93
C LYS A 135 -9.48 13.12 -14.39
N ASP A 136 -9.89 14.34 -14.68
CA ASP A 136 -9.00 15.39 -15.17
C ASP A 136 -7.93 15.74 -14.13
N ILE A 137 -8.29 15.82 -12.85
CA ILE A 137 -7.33 16.06 -11.76
C ILE A 137 -6.34 14.92 -11.66
N ILE A 138 -6.81 13.67 -11.65
CA ILE A 138 -5.98 12.47 -11.54
C ILE A 138 -4.99 12.40 -12.71
N MET A 139 -5.48 12.50 -13.95
CA MET A 139 -4.66 12.43 -15.15
C MET A 139 -3.59 13.53 -15.17
N ARG A 140 -3.95 14.75 -14.80
CA ARG A 140 -2.99 15.87 -14.69
C ARG A 140 -1.90 15.56 -13.68
N ARG A 141 -2.26 15.10 -12.47
CA ARG A 141 -1.29 14.77 -11.43
C ARG A 141 -0.36 13.64 -11.84
N LEU A 142 -0.89 12.57 -12.41
CA LEU A 142 -0.09 11.44 -12.89
C LEU A 142 0.91 11.86 -13.99
N ARG A 143 0.50 12.72 -14.93
CA ARG A 143 1.40 13.22 -15.99
C ARG A 143 2.49 14.15 -15.47
N ARG A 144 2.21 14.88 -14.39
CA ARG A 144 3.16 15.87 -13.81
C ARG A 144 3.95 15.31 -12.62
N GLY A 145 3.67 14.08 -12.18
CA GLY A 145 4.26 13.55 -10.97
C GLY A 145 3.82 14.29 -9.70
N GLU A 146 2.65 14.92 -9.70
CA GLU A 146 2.09 15.63 -8.56
C GLU A 146 1.36 14.67 -7.62
N CYS A 147 1.57 14.79 -6.33
CA CYS A 147 0.88 14.00 -5.31
C CYS A 147 0.51 14.85 -4.09
N PHE A 148 -0.48 14.41 -3.33
CA PHE A 148 -0.84 15.04 -2.07
C PHE A 148 0.25 14.80 -1.01
N HIS A 149 0.72 13.57 -0.90
CA HIS A 149 1.92 13.20 -0.17
C HIS A 149 2.67 12.11 -0.94
N MET A 150 3.99 12.00 -0.70
CA MET A 150 4.81 11.02 -1.40
C MET A 150 4.27 9.60 -1.18
N PRO A 151 3.93 8.85 -2.26
CA PRO A 151 3.54 7.46 -2.17
C PRO A 151 4.68 6.59 -1.64
N TYR A 152 4.36 5.43 -1.07
CA TYR A 152 5.35 4.51 -0.53
C TYR A 152 4.91 3.04 -0.64
N PHE A 153 5.88 2.14 -0.69
CA PHE A 153 5.68 0.70 -0.79
C PHE A 153 5.58 0.04 0.59
N GLY A 154 4.39 0.14 1.20
CA GLY A 154 4.05 -0.45 2.50
C GLY A 154 4.60 0.31 3.71
N CYS A 155 5.85 0.77 3.67
CA CYS A 155 6.46 1.60 4.72
C CYS A 155 6.91 2.94 4.16
N ARG A 156 6.73 4.03 4.94
CA ARG A 156 7.05 5.41 4.52
C ARG A 156 8.50 5.64 4.11
N GLU A 157 9.42 4.81 4.58
CA GLU A 157 10.84 4.85 4.23
C GLU A 157 11.13 4.31 2.81
N PHE A 158 10.18 3.57 2.21
CA PHE A 158 10.32 3.02 0.87
C PHE A 158 9.45 3.80 -0.12
N GLN A 159 9.96 4.94 -0.55
CA GLN A 159 9.24 5.82 -1.47
C GLN A 159 8.96 5.12 -2.80
N ALA A 160 7.75 5.37 -3.33
CA ALA A 160 7.32 4.90 -4.63
C ALA A 160 7.38 6.05 -5.64
N ASN A 161 8.15 5.88 -6.71
CA ASN A 161 8.03 6.71 -7.88
C ASN A 161 6.79 6.29 -8.66
N PHE A 162 6.18 7.20 -9.42
CA PHE A 162 4.99 6.90 -10.18
C PHE A 162 4.87 7.75 -11.44
N CYS A 163 4.20 7.23 -12.45
CA CYS A 163 3.78 7.98 -13.64
C CYS A 163 2.52 7.35 -14.25
N LEU A 164 1.86 8.12 -15.11
CA LEU A 164 0.80 7.57 -15.95
C LEU A 164 1.40 6.51 -16.88
N CYS A 165 0.75 5.35 -16.96
CA CYS A 165 1.10 4.29 -17.90
C CYS A 165 0.14 4.38 -19.09
N GLU A 166 0.67 4.67 -20.27
CA GLU A 166 -0.10 4.76 -21.53
C GLU A 166 0.11 3.52 -22.42
N GLU A 167 0.91 2.55 -21.95
CA GLU A 167 1.16 1.29 -22.65
C GLU A 167 -0.11 0.41 -22.64
N GLU A 168 -0.45 -0.14 -23.80
CA GLU A 168 -1.57 -1.08 -23.92
C GLU A 168 -1.17 -2.49 -23.46
N ASP A 169 0.02 -2.94 -23.86
CA ASP A 169 0.57 -4.26 -23.56
C ASP A 169 1.72 -4.11 -22.54
N ILE A 170 1.49 -4.63 -21.35
CA ILE A 170 2.44 -4.55 -20.23
C ILE A 170 3.17 -5.87 -20.14
N ARG A 171 4.44 -5.85 -20.53
CA ARG A 171 5.31 -7.02 -20.37
C ARG A 171 5.74 -7.18 -18.92
N THR A 172 5.78 -8.42 -18.47
CA THR A 172 6.18 -8.81 -17.12
C THR A 172 7.32 -9.82 -17.17
N ALA A 173 8.08 -9.93 -16.08
CA ALA A 173 9.08 -10.98 -15.94
C ALA A 173 8.46 -12.41 -15.87
N TYR A 174 7.13 -12.50 -15.88
CA TYR A 174 6.35 -13.73 -15.71
C TYR A 174 5.47 -14.08 -16.92
N ASP A 175 5.71 -13.47 -18.08
CA ASP A 175 4.90 -13.70 -19.29
C ASP A 175 4.84 -15.20 -19.68
N GLU A 176 5.95 -15.94 -19.44
CA GLU A 176 6.09 -17.37 -19.68
C GLU A 176 5.52 -18.25 -18.54
N VAL A 177 5.15 -17.66 -17.40
CA VAL A 177 4.62 -18.38 -16.23
C VAL A 177 3.11 -18.34 -16.28
N GLU A 178 2.50 -19.46 -16.65
CA GLU A 178 1.05 -19.54 -16.83
C GLU A 178 0.30 -19.16 -15.56
N GLU A 179 0.68 -19.75 -14.43
CA GLU A 179 0.05 -19.49 -13.14
C GLU A 179 1.05 -19.67 -11.99
N LYS A 180 0.98 -18.80 -10.98
CA LYS A 180 1.71 -18.90 -9.71
C LYS A 180 0.78 -18.59 -8.54
N ASP A 181 0.56 -19.58 -7.68
CA ASP A 181 -0.17 -19.41 -6.43
C ASP A 181 0.74 -18.72 -5.40
N LEU A 182 0.31 -17.59 -4.89
CA LEU A 182 1.00 -16.78 -3.85
C LEU A 182 0.41 -17.01 -2.45
N GLY A 183 -0.59 -17.88 -2.34
CA GLY A 183 -1.28 -18.18 -1.10
C GLY A 183 -2.27 -17.08 -0.68
N PHE A 184 -2.60 -17.08 0.61
CA PHE A 184 -3.48 -16.04 1.16
C PHE A 184 -2.72 -14.74 1.38
N MET A 185 -3.26 -13.66 0.85
CA MET A 185 -2.73 -12.30 0.99
C MET A 185 -3.77 -11.37 1.59
N LEU A 186 -3.29 -10.35 2.31
CA LEU A 186 -4.13 -9.27 2.79
C LEU A 186 -4.73 -8.52 1.60
N PHE A 187 -6.06 -8.50 1.52
CA PHE A 187 -6.78 -7.69 0.54
C PHE A 187 -6.86 -6.23 0.99
N ASP A 188 -7.51 -6.01 2.12
CA ASP A 188 -7.66 -4.70 2.75
C ASP A 188 -8.10 -4.87 4.20
N MET A 189 -8.31 -3.76 4.90
CA MET A 189 -8.94 -3.73 6.21
C MET A 189 -10.42 -3.36 6.07
N ASP A 190 -11.30 -4.08 6.75
CA ASP A 190 -12.71 -3.73 6.85
C ASP A 190 -12.90 -2.65 7.92
N TYR A 191 -13.24 -1.44 7.49
CA TYR A 191 -13.52 -0.28 8.34
C TYR A 191 -15.02 -0.05 8.55
N SER A 192 -15.90 -1.00 8.21
CA SER A 192 -17.34 -0.86 8.37
C SER A 192 -17.74 -0.68 9.83
N ASP A 193 -17.09 -1.39 10.73
CA ASP A 193 -17.16 -1.15 12.18
C ASP A 193 -15.86 -0.54 12.70
N ARG A 194 -15.91 0.73 13.11
CA ARG A 194 -14.75 1.45 13.67
C ARG A 194 -14.24 0.87 14.98
N ASN A 195 -15.07 0.14 15.71
CA ASN A 195 -14.69 -0.49 16.99
C ASN A 195 -14.07 -1.87 16.78
N SER A 196 -14.26 -2.49 15.62
CA SER A 196 -13.79 -3.83 15.32
C SER A 196 -13.27 -3.89 13.87
N ILE A 197 -12.11 -3.24 13.63
CA ILE A 197 -11.46 -3.27 12.31
C ILE A 197 -10.88 -4.67 12.10
N GLN A 198 -11.31 -5.36 11.04
CA GLN A 198 -10.89 -6.72 10.71
C GLN A 198 -10.09 -6.76 9.39
N PRO A 199 -9.04 -7.58 9.31
CA PRO A 199 -8.35 -7.81 8.06
C PRO A 199 -9.19 -8.69 7.13
N MET A 200 -9.20 -8.34 5.85
CA MET A 200 -9.79 -9.15 4.78
C MET A 200 -8.68 -9.79 3.96
N PHE A 201 -8.86 -11.05 3.59
CA PHE A 201 -7.88 -11.82 2.85
C PHE A 201 -8.47 -12.34 1.54
N PHE A 202 -7.62 -12.71 0.60
CA PHE A 202 -8.00 -13.40 -0.63
C PHE A 202 -6.90 -14.39 -1.02
N ARG A 203 -7.24 -15.40 -1.79
CA ARG A 203 -6.24 -16.29 -2.39
C ARG A 203 -5.67 -15.63 -3.62
N ALA A 204 -4.40 -15.25 -3.53
CA ALA A 204 -3.72 -14.54 -4.59
C ALA A 204 -3.13 -15.54 -5.62
N VAL A 205 -3.67 -15.51 -6.81
CA VAL A 205 -3.18 -16.31 -7.93
C VAL A 205 -2.74 -15.35 -9.02
N MET A 206 -1.46 -15.37 -9.34
CA MET A 206 -0.87 -14.55 -10.38
C MET A 206 -0.80 -15.33 -11.69
N LYS A 207 -1.40 -14.80 -12.76
CA LYS A 207 -1.39 -15.40 -14.10
C LYS A 207 -0.57 -14.51 -15.04
N ARG A 208 0.51 -15.08 -15.61
CA ARG A 208 1.43 -14.33 -16.51
C ARG A 208 1.84 -12.97 -15.93
N GLY A 209 2.19 -12.95 -14.62
CA GLY A 209 2.58 -11.74 -13.93
C GLY A 209 1.43 -10.80 -13.51
N VAL A 210 0.17 -11.18 -13.69
CA VAL A 210 -0.99 -10.34 -13.38
C VAL A 210 -1.81 -10.93 -12.24
N LEU A 211 -2.08 -10.13 -11.22
CA LEU A 211 -3.12 -10.37 -10.22
C LEU A 211 -4.40 -9.67 -10.69
N ASP A 212 -5.42 -10.43 -11.08
CA ASP A 212 -6.74 -9.91 -11.41
C ASP A 212 -7.63 -9.97 -10.17
N LEU A 213 -8.12 -8.80 -9.74
CA LEU A 213 -8.84 -8.63 -8.48
C LEU A 213 -10.35 -8.42 -8.68
N ARG A 214 -10.81 -8.34 -9.94
CA ARG A 214 -12.20 -7.97 -10.26
C ARG A 214 -13.22 -8.99 -9.77
N ASP A 215 -12.85 -10.27 -9.80
CA ASP A 215 -13.72 -11.40 -9.44
C ASP A 215 -13.13 -12.25 -8.30
N CYS A 216 -12.19 -11.68 -7.51
CA CYS A 216 -11.57 -12.42 -6.41
C CYS A 216 -12.54 -12.57 -5.22
N GLU A 217 -12.58 -13.77 -4.65
CA GLU A 217 -13.31 -14.05 -3.42
C GLU A 217 -12.55 -13.47 -2.22
N VAL A 218 -13.21 -12.57 -1.47
CA VAL A 218 -12.64 -11.94 -0.28
C VAL A 218 -13.22 -12.59 0.97
N ILE A 219 -12.32 -13.09 1.83
CA ILE A 219 -12.62 -13.80 3.08
C ILE A 219 -12.36 -12.85 4.26
N ARG A 220 -13.27 -12.85 5.26
CA ARG A 220 -13.18 -12.09 6.52
C ARG A 220 -12.79 -12.97 7.68
#